data_2d07218d50445fd4563a26668e650e31
#
_entry.id   2d07218d50445fd4563a26668e650e31
#
_cell.length_a   1.000
_cell.length_b   1.000
_cell.length_c   1.000
_cell.angle_alpha   90.00
_cell.angle_beta   90.00
_cell.angle_gamma   90.00
#
_symmetry.space_group_name_H-M   'P 1'
#
loop_
_entity.id
_entity.type
_entity.pdbx_description
1 polymer ?
#
loop_
_entity_poly.entity_id
_entity_poly.type
_entity_poly.pdbx_seq_one_letter_code
_entity_poly.pdbx_strand_id
1 'polypeptide(L)'
;MALLLGYDVGSSSIKATLLEAETGKVLATATSPDKELQIIAKELGWAEQHPEVWWEHVKLATKEIASSVQRTADRKLNAKRHTLKDVEAIGISYQMHGLVVVNENKEVLRPSIIWCDSRAVQIGEKAAEDIGKEKCLKRLFNLPGNFTASKLKWVMENEPEIYSKIHKIMLPGDYIAMKMTGEIKTTPSGLSEGIMWDFESDELAEFVLENYGISTELVAETVPTFSIQGQLSAAAADELGLKAGTKISYRAGDQPNNALSLGVLEPGQIAVTAGTSGVVYGISDKKNYDQYSRVNIFVHVNHSAEDPRYGVLLCLNGTGILNSWLKHNFESGQALDYEQMNQLAAKIAVGSDGLVILPYGNGAERTLENKNIGASVHGWNFNVHKKAHFLRAAQEGIVFALNYGLGIMRDMGIELKTVKAGNANMFLSPLFTEAFATVAETTVELYNTDGSQGAARGAGIGAGLYSSCVVRDASCVKGNTQYESAFVGLKPVKTIEPNEKLAKAYQQAYKRWEEVLKHQLKKA
;
A
#
# COMPACT_ATOMS: atom_id res chain seq x y z
N MET A 1 20.59 -22.46 -3.74
CA MET A 1 19.22 -21.97 -3.50
C MET A 1 19.34 -20.82 -2.54
N ALA A 2 19.09 -19.62 -3.03
CA ALA A 2 19.14 -18.39 -2.24
C ALA A 2 17.84 -18.23 -1.42
N LEU A 3 17.96 -17.87 -0.15
CA LEU A 3 16.81 -17.54 0.68
C LEU A 3 16.68 -16.03 0.81
N LEU A 4 15.44 -15.56 0.74
CA LEU A 4 15.07 -14.16 0.84
C LEU A 4 14.17 -13.98 2.06
N LEU A 5 14.42 -12.94 2.84
CA LEU A 5 13.60 -12.59 3.99
C LEU A 5 12.96 -11.23 3.74
N GLY A 6 11.64 -11.18 3.75
CA GLY A 6 10.87 -9.95 3.60
C GLY A 6 10.12 -9.60 4.85
N TYR A 7 10.14 -8.34 5.22
CA TYR A 7 9.34 -7.76 6.31
C TYR A 7 8.30 -6.80 5.76
N ASP A 8 7.13 -6.79 6.38
CA ASP A 8 6.10 -5.79 6.17
C ASP A 8 5.79 -5.14 7.52
N VAL A 9 6.31 -3.93 7.71
CA VAL A 9 6.30 -3.18 8.98
C VAL A 9 5.07 -2.27 9.00
N GLY A 10 3.93 -2.85 9.36
CA GLY A 10 2.67 -2.12 9.49
C GLY A 10 2.52 -1.42 10.86
N SER A 11 1.49 -0.57 10.97
CA SER A 11 1.11 0.07 12.23
C SER A 11 0.36 -0.88 13.19
N SER A 12 -0.22 -1.95 12.68
CA SER A 12 -0.94 -2.94 13.51
C SER A 12 -0.07 -4.14 13.87
N SER A 13 0.83 -4.56 12.98
CA SER A 13 1.69 -5.74 13.18
C SER A 13 2.85 -5.73 12.18
N ILE A 14 3.87 -6.51 12.49
CA ILE A 14 4.98 -6.80 11.59
C ILE A 14 4.79 -8.23 11.05
N LYS A 15 4.80 -8.36 9.72
CA LYS A 15 4.80 -9.66 9.04
C LYS A 15 6.19 -9.96 8.51
N ALA A 16 6.58 -11.23 8.56
CA ALA A 16 7.82 -11.72 7.98
C ALA A 16 7.56 -12.94 7.10
N THR A 17 8.26 -13.04 5.98
CA THR A 17 8.20 -14.20 5.07
C THR A 17 9.60 -14.62 4.66
N LEU A 18 9.89 -15.91 4.81
CA LEU A 18 11.06 -16.56 4.23
C LEU A 18 10.67 -17.23 2.91
N LEU A 19 11.32 -16.84 1.83
CA LEU A 19 11.03 -17.25 0.46
C LEU A 19 12.28 -17.84 -0.21
N GLU A 20 12.11 -18.91 -0.98
CA GLU A 20 13.14 -19.48 -1.82
C GLU A 20 13.15 -18.76 -3.18
N ALA A 21 14.26 -18.13 -3.55
CA ALA A 21 14.35 -17.24 -4.72
C ALA A 21 14.03 -17.96 -6.04
N GLU A 22 14.61 -19.15 -6.25
CA GLU A 22 14.55 -19.85 -7.54
C GLU A 22 13.16 -20.44 -7.84
N THR A 23 12.38 -20.75 -6.81
CA THR A 23 11.05 -21.38 -6.98
C THR A 23 9.89 -20.46 -6.63
N GLY A 24 10.17 -19.35 -5.94
CA GLY A 24 9.14 -18.47 -5.37
C GLY A 24 8.35 -19.10 -4.23
N LYS A 25 8.84 -20.23 -3.69
CA LYS A 25 8.14 -20.97 -2.63
C LYS A 25 8.31 -20.29 -1.28
N VAL A 26 7.20 -20.04 -0.62
CA VAL A 26 7.17 -19.60 0.77
C VAL A 26 7.51 -20.78 1.68
N LEU A 27 8.56 -20.65 2.47
CA LEU A 27 9.04 -21.65 3.40
C LEU A 27 8.46 -21.47 4.81
N ALA A 28 8.31 -20.21 5.23
CA ALA A 28 7.70 -19.85 6.52
C ALA A 28 7.14 -18.43 6.47
N THR A 29 6.10 -18.17 7.26
CA THR A 29 5.55 -16.86 7.53
C THR A 29 5.35 -16.69 9.02
N ALA A 30 5.45 -15.45 9.50
CA ALA A 30 5.17 -15.08 10.88
C ALA A 30 4.52 -13.70 10.94
N THR A 31 3.72 -13.48 11.97
CA THR A 31 3.13 -12.16 12.28
C THR A 31 3.33 -11.89 13.77
N SER A 32 3.75 -10.69 14.10
CA SER A 32 3.96 -10.26 15.50
C SER A 32 3.55 -8.80 15.67
N PRO A 33 2.77 -8.45 16.71
CA PRO A 33 2.13 -9.35 17.68
C PRO A 33 0.87 -10.02 17.13
N ASP A 34 0.28 -10.93 17.92
CA ASP A 34 -1.03 -11.52 17.63
C ASP A 34 -2.19 -10.52 17.81
N LYS A 35 -1.99 -9.51 18.64
CA LYS A 35 -2.90 -8.39 18.83
C LYS A 35 -2.30 -7.13 18.20
N GLU A 36 -3.16 -6.21 17.77
CA GLU A 36 -2.71 -4.96 17.17
C GLU A 36 -1.77 -4.17 18.07
N LEU A 37 -0.73 -3.57 17.48
CA LEU A 37 0.17 -2.65 18.12
C LEU A 37 -0.59 -1.42 18.63
N GLN A 38 -0.24 -0.95 19.81
CA GLN A 38 -0.88 0.21 20.39
C GLN A 38 -0.49 1.49 19.64
N ILE A 39 -1.49 2.32 19.34
CA ILE A 39 -1.33 3.68 18.87
C ILE A 39 -1.46 4.63 20.06
N ILE A 40 -0.53 5.56 20.18
CA ILE A 40 -0.55 6.64 21.18
C ILE A 40 -1.32 7.82 20.58
N ALA A 41 -2.49 8.12 21.13
CA ALA A 41 -3.34 9.23 20.71
C ALA A 41 -3.55 10.18 21.90
N LYS A 42 -2.69 11.19 22.03
CA LYS A 42 -2.76 12.17 23.12
C LYS A 42 -3.86 13.21 22.90
N GLU A 43 -4.14 13.51 21.65
CA GLU A 43 -5.18 14.46 21.23
C GLU A 43 -5.98 13.89 20.06
N LEU A 44 -7.14 14.48 19.80
CA LEU A 44 -7.98 14.08 18.68
C LEU A 44 -7.23 14.27 17.34
N GLY A 45 -7.17 13.22 16.55
CA GLY A 45 -6.46 13.22 15.26
C GLY A 45 -4.96 12.97 15.37
N TRP A 46 -4.41 12.80 16.59
CA TRP A 46 -3.02 12.40 16.76
C TRP A 46 -2.85 10.89 16.72
N ALA A 47 -1.77 10.42 16.12
CA ALA A 47 -1.41 9.01 16.09
C ALA A 47 0.11 8.84 16.06
N GLU A 48 0.64 8.22 17.11
CA GLU A 48 2.07 8.01 17.30
C GLU A 48 2.39 6.56 17.68
N GLN A 49 3.59 6.12 17.38
CA GLN A 49 4.15 4.83 17.83
C GLN A 49 5.64 4.98 18.12
N HIS A 50 6.15 4.28 19.12
CA HIS A 50 7.59 4.21 19.37
C HIS A 50 8.26 3.30 18.33
N PRO A 51 9.24 3.79 17.55
CA PRO A 51 9.91 2.99 16.52
C PRO A 51 10.62 1.74 17.05
N GLU A 52 11.05 1.76 18.31
CA GLU A 52 11.65 0.61 18.99
C GLU A 52 10.70 -0.59 19.08
N VAL A 53 9.39 -0.34 19.18
CA VAL A 53 8.37 -1.40 19.21
C VAL A 53 8.35 -2.15 17.88
N TRP A 54 8.53 -1.46 16.75
CA TRP A 54 8.62 -2.13 15.44
C TRP A 54 9.85 -3.03 15.37
N TRP A 55 11.02 -2.56 15.87
CA TRP A 55 12.23 -3.37 15.90
C TRP A 55 12.07 -4.61 16.78
N GLU A 56 11.46 -4.50 17.96
CA GLU A 56 11.15 -5.65 18.82
C GLU A 56 10.29 -6.69 18.10
N HIS A 57 9.26 -6.26 17.37
CA HIS A 57 8.40 -7.18 16.64
C HIS A 57 9.04 -7.73 15.36
N VAL A 58 9.99 -7.03 14.74
CA VAL A 58 10.87 -7.59 13.70
C VAL A 58 11.69 -8.76 14.29
N LYS A 59 12.29 -8.61 15.46
CA LYS A 59 13.02 -9.69 16.15
C LYS A 59 12.13 -10.88 16.48
N LEU A 60 10.95 -10.63 17.03
CA LEU A 60 9.98 -11.68 17.39
C LEU A 60 9.49 -12.45 16.16
N ALA A 61 9.12 -11.75 15.09
CA ALA A 61 8.70 -12.38 13.83
C ALA A 61 9.84 -13.22 13.23
N THR A 62 11.08 -12.74 13.27
CA THR A 62 12.26 -13.47 12.77
C THR A 62 12.51 -14.75 13.58
N LYS A 63 12.36 -14.68 14.91
CA LYS A 63 12.48 -15.84 15.79
C LYS A 63 11.40 -16.89 15.50
N GLU A 64 10.17 -16.47 15.21
CA GLU A 64 9.10 -17.41 14.85
C GLU A 64 9.34 -18.05 13.46
N ILE A 65 9.88 -17.30 12.49
CA ILE A 65 10.35 -17.87 11.20
C ILE A 65 11.38 -18.98 11.45
N ALA A 66 12.40 -18.71 12.29
CA ALA A 66 13.44 -19.70 12.63
C ALA A 66 12.82 -20.99 13.22
N SER A 67 11.92 -20.82 14.19
CA SER A 67 11.21 -21.93 14.85
C SER A 67 10.35 -22.73 13.87
N SER A 68 9.69 -22.05 12.93
CA SER A 68 8.84 -22.69 11.91
C SER A 68 9.65 -23.51 10.91
N VAL A 69 10.80 -22.98 10.47
CA VAL A 69 11.72 -23.70 9.58
C VAL A 69 12.26 -24.95 10.26
N GLN A 70 12.67 -24.86 11.54
CA GLN A 70 13.13 -26.01 12.32
C GLN A 70 12.05 -27.09 12.46
N ARG A 71 10.85 -26.73 12.87
CA ARG A 71 9.71 -27.68 12.97
C ARG A 71 9.44 -28.41 11.65
N THR A 72 9.59 -27.71 10.51
CA THR A 72 9.38 -28.30 9.18
C THR A 72 10.51 -29.26 8.80
N ALA A 73 11.75 -28.94 9.15
CA ALA A 73 12.91 -29.80 8.92
C ALA A 73 12.83 -31.10 9.73
N ASP A 74 12.40 -31.03 10.99
CA ASP A 74 12.28 -32.18 11.90
C ASP A 74 11.20 -33.17 11.46
N ARG A 75 10.16 -32.70 10.75
CA ARG A 75 9.06 -33.54 10.22
C ARG A 75 9.39 -34.26 8.91
N LYS A 76 10.42 -33.82 8.17
CA LYS A 76 10.79 -34.34 6.85
C LYS A 76 12.18 -34.96 6.88
N LEU A 77 12.28 -36.27 7.04
CA LEU A 77 13.54 -37.05 7.19
C LEU A 77 14.58 -36.86 6.06
N ASN A 78 14.18 -36.37 4.87
CA ASN A 78 15.05 -36.19 3.69
C ASN A 78 15.00 -34.79 3.06
N ALA A 79 14.47 -33.76 3.75
CA ALA A 79 14.44 -32.41 3.21
C ALA A 79 15.77 -31.69 3.50
N LYS A 80 16.20 -30.86 2.54
CA LYS A 80 17.32 -29.92 2.76
C LYS A 80 16.99 -29.06 4.00
N ARG A 81 17.89 -29.09 4.99
CA ARG A 81 17.73 -28.26 6.18
C ARG A 81 18.14 -26.83 5.82
N HIS A 82 17.19 -25.94 5.84
CA HIS A 82 17.44 -24.51 5.75
C HIS A 82 17.57 -23.91 7.14
N THR A 83 18.39 -22.88 7.25
CA THR A 83 18.56 -22.08 8.46
C THR A 83 18.46 -20.60 8.09
N LEU A 84 18.24 -19.73 9.06
CA LEU A 84 18.26 -18.29 8.80
C LEU A 84 19.66 -17.77 8.39
N LYS A 85 20.73 -18.56 8.64
CA LYS A 85 22.08 -18.24 8.16
C LYS A 85 22.25 -18.36 6.64
N ASP A 86 21.29 -19.03 5.96
CA ASP A 86 21.25 -19.19 4.51
C ASP A 86 20.53 -18.00 3.80
N VAL A 87 20.04 -17.01 4.56
CA VAL A 87 19.40 -15.80 4.00
C VAL A 87 20.48 -14.94 3.33
N GLU A 88 20.28 -14.64 2.05
CA GLU A 88 21.21 -13.86 1.24
C GLU A 88 20.83 -12.39 1.14
N ALA A 89 19.52 -12.09 1.20
CA ALA A 89 19.02 -10.72 1.11
C ALA A 89 17.75 -10.49 1.94
N ILE A 90 17.61 -9.26 2.43
CA ILE A 90 16.48 -8.78 3.23
C ILE A 90 15.83 -7.59 2.52
N GLY A 91 14.49 -7.59 2.48
CA GLY A 91 13.66 -6.49 2.00
C GLY A 91 12.68 -6.00 3.06
N ILE A 92 12.35 -4.72 3.00
CA ILE A 92 11.53 -4.03 3.99
C ILE A 92 10.41 -3.28 3.28
N SER A 93 9.17 -3.70 3.52
CA SER A 93 7.96 -2.92 3.30
C SER A 93 7.57 -2.22 4.59
N TYR A 94 6.97 -1.04 4.52
CA TYR A 94 6.64 -0.29 5.72
C TYR A 94 5.41 0.62 5.53
N GLN A 95 4.72 0.92 6.64
CA GLN A 95 3.64 1.92 6.66
C GLN A 95 4.15 3.28 6.14
N MET A 96 3.44 3.86 5.17
CA MET A 96 3.85 5.09 4.47
C MET A 96 3.78 6.34 5.36
N HIS A 97 4.44 7.42 4.93
CA HIS A 97 4.29 8.79 5.44
C HIS A 97 4.66 9.00 6.92
N GLY A 98 5.24 8.02 7.58
CA GLY A 98 5.69 8.15 8.97
C GLY A 98 6.90 9.09 9.09
N LEU A 99 7.03 9.77 10.24
CA LEU A 99 8.21 10.58 10.57
C LEU A 99 8.93 9.98 11.78
N VAL A 100 10.13 9.48 11.55
CA VAL A 100 11.07 9.11 12.62
C VAL A 100 12.21 10.12 12.63
N VAL A 101 12.62 10.59 13.80
CA VAL A 101 13.72 11.55 13.99
C VAL A 101 14.74 11.02 14.99
N VAL A 102 16.02 11.12 14.62
CA VAL A 102 17.14 10.62 15.45
C VAL A 102 18.20 11.68 15.65
N ASN A 103 18.96 11.55 16.77
CA ASN A 103 20.16 12.35 17.05
C ASN A 103 21.40 11.75 16.36
N GLU A 104 22.57 12.36 16.58
CA GLU A 104 23.87 11.90 16.05
C GLU A 104 24.25 10.48 16.50
N ASN A 105 23.78 10.05 17.67
CA ASN A 105 23.96 8.69 18.18
C ASN A 105 22.97 7.68 17.60
N LYS A 106 22.07 8.11 16.68
CA LYS A 106 20.98 7.31 16.09
C LYS A 106 19.91 6.90 17.11
N GLU A 107 19.80 7.63 18.20
CA GLU A 107 18.75 7.44 19.21
C GLU A 107 17.50 8.19 18.79
N VAL A 108 16.35 7.53 18.93
CA VAL A 108 15.03 8.11 18.62
C VAL A 108 14.70 9.22 19.59
N LEU A 109 14.40 10.41 19.08
CA LEU A 109 14.15 11.60 19.90
C LEU A 109 12.70 11.71 20.39
N ARG A 110 11.76 11.07 19.71
CA ARG A 110 10.34 11.08 20.04
C ARG A 110 9.60 9.92 19.39
N PRO A 111 8.36 9.58 19.84
CA PRO A 111 7.51 8.65 19.10
C PRO A 111 7.29 9.13 17.65
N SER A 112 7.30 8.20 16.71
CA SER A 112 7.02 8.49 15.29
C SER A 112 5.60 8.99 15.12
N ILE A 113 5.42 10.08 14.37
CA ILE A 113 4.10 10.51 13.88
C ILE A 113 3.76 9.62 12.68
N ILE A 114 2.75 8.73 12.83
CA ILE A 114 2.44 7.72 11.82
C ILE A 114 1.44 8.22 10.76
N TRP A 115 1.13 7.40 9.78
CA TRP A 115 0.36 7.75 8.58
C TRP A 115 -1.05 8.31 8.85
N CYS A 116 -1.76 7.81 9.85
CA CYS A 116 -3.13 8.20 10.18
C CYS A 116 -3.23 9.44 11.10
N ASP A 117 -2.10 10.04 11.49
CA ASP A 117 -2.06 11.30 12.23
C ASP A 117 -2.47 12.47 11.33
N SER A 118 -3.24 13.41 11.83
CA SER A 118 -3.77 14.55 11.06
C SER A 118 -3.26 15.93 11.51
N ARG A 119 -2.33 16.00 12.49
CA ARG A 119 -1.88 17.27 13.09
C ARG A 119 -1.20 18.23 12.09
N ALA A 120 -0.60 17.71 11.02
CA ALA A 120 0.14 18.52 10.05
C ALA A 120 -0.69 18.94 8.82
N VAL A 121 -2.00 18.64 8.77
CA VAL A 121 -2.86 18.94 7.62
C VAL A 121 -2.84 20.43 7.29
N GLN A 122 -3.06 21.31 8.26
CA GLN A 122 -3.08 22.76 8.07
C GLN A 122 -1.72 23.32 7.62
N ILE A 123 -0.62 22.73 8.11
CA ILE A 123 0.74 23.08 7.68
C ILE A 123 0.93 22.78 6.20
N GLY A 124 0.48 21.61 5.75
CA GLY A 124 0.55 21.24 4.35
C GLY A 124 -0.35 22.08 3.45
N GLU A 125 -1.56 22.45 3.92
CA GLU A 125 -2.46 23.36 3.20
C GLU A 125 -1.82 24.73 3.02
N LYS A 126 -1.25 25.29 4.08
CA LYS A 126 -0.53 26.57 4.03
C LYS A 126 0.66 26.49 3.07
N ALA A 127 1.45 25.44 3.11
CA ALA A 127 2.57 25.27 2.18
C ALA A 127 2.11 25.19 0.72
N ALA A 128 0.97 24.55 0.45
CA ALA A 128 0.39 24.53 -0.90
C ALA A 128 -0.03 25.92 -1.39
N GLU A 129 -0.46 26.80 -0.48
CA GLU A 129 -0.77 28.21 -0.79
C GLU A 129 0.51 29.02 -0.99
N ASP A 130 1.48 28.93 -0.09
CA ASP A 130 2.73 29.70 -0.11
C ASP A 130 3.60 29.34 -1.34
N ILE A 131 3.73 28.06 -1.69
CA ILE A 131 4.47 27.57 -2.86
C ILE A 131 3.69 27.83 -4.16
N GLY A 132 2.37 27.79 -4.09
CA GLY A 132 1.43 27.82 -5.21
C GLY A 132 0.98 26.42 -5.63
N LYS A 133 -0.35 26.17 -5.62
CA LYS A 133 -0.95 24.85 -5.91
C LYS A 133 -0.51 24.27 -7.26
N GLU A 134 -0.46 25.11 -8.30
CA GLU A 134 -0.03 24.69 -9.64
C GLU A 134 1.42 24.19 -9.64
N LYS A 135 2.34 24.90 -8.96
CA LYS A 135 3.74 24.49 -8.83
C LYS A 135 3.87 23.20 -8.05
N CYS A 136 3.10 23.03 -6.95
CA CYS A 136 3.07 21.78 -6.20
C CYS A 136 2.60 20.62 -7.08
N LEU A 137 1.46 20.76 -7.76
CA LEU A 137 0.93 19.70 -8.62
C LEU A 137 1.86 19.35 -9.78
N LYS A 138 2.53 20.36 -10.36
CA LYS A 138 3.47 20.12 -11.47
C LYS A 138 4.76 19.43 -11.03
N ARG A 139 5.32 19.79 -9.85
CA ARG A 139 6.64 19.32 -9.41
C ARG A 139 6.58 18.19 -8.40
N LEU A 140 5.54 18.10 -7.57
CA LEU A 140 5.37 17.05 -6.56
C LEU A 140 4.31 16.02 -6.96
N PHE A 141 3.54 16.28 -8.01
CA PHE A 141 2.35 15.53 -8.43
C PHE A 141 1.28 15.40 -7.33
N ASN A 142 1.48 16.08 -6.22
CA ASN A 142 0.62 16.11 -5.04
C ASN A 142 0.59 17.53 -4.46
N LEU A 143 -0.42 17.81 -3.65
CA LEU A 143 -0.35 18.97 -2.75
C LEU A 143 0.37 18.54 -1.46
N PRO A 144 1.22 19.41 -0.87
CA PRO A 144 1.70 19.23 0.49
C PRO A 144 0.49 19.07 1.41
N GLY A 145 0.39 17.96 2.09
CA GLY A 145 -0.72 17.64 2.96
C GLY A 145 -0.17 17.14 4.29
N ASN A 146 -0.72 16.04 4.76
CA ASN A 146 -0.29 15.41 6.00
C ASN A 146 0.86 14.42 5.78
N PHE A 147 1.88 14.81 5.02
CA PHE A 147 3.03 13.97 4.69
C PHE A 147 4.24 14.25 5.61
N THR A 148 5.31 13.48 5.45
CA THR A 148 6.48 13.49 6.32
C THR A 148 7.12 14.87 6.48
N ALA A 149 7.26 15.63 5.39
CA ALA A 149 7.82 16.98 5.43
C ALA A 149 6.97 17.95 6.28
N SER A 150 5.63 17.89 6.13
CA SER A 150 4.69 18.70 6.92
C SER A 150 4.71 18.31 8.42
N LYS A 151 4.85 17.01 8.71
CA LYS A 151 5.02 16.51 10.09
C LYS A 151 6.32 17.00 10.72
N LEU A 152 7.41 17.06 9.96
CA LEU A 152 8.67 17.61 10.42
C LEU A 152 8.56 19.11 10.72
N LYS A 153 7.86 19.86 9.86
CA LYS A 153 7.55 21.27 10.10
C LYS A 153 6.75 21.47 11.39
N TRP A 154 5.78 20.59 11.64
CA TRP A 154 5.04 20.59 12.91
C TRP A 154 5.98 20.40 14.11
N VAL A 155 6.92 19.45 14.05
CA VAL A 155 7.92 19.24 15.12
C VAL A 155 8.79 20.48 15.29
N MET A 156 9.22 21.12 14.23
CA MET A 156 10.00 22.36 14.27
C MET A 156 9.26 23.47 15.05
N GLU A 157 7.95 23.62 14.82
CA GLU A 157 7.15 24.70 15.41
C GLU A 157 6.69 24.39 16.85
N ASN A 158 6.40 23.12 17.15
CA ASN A 158 5.76 22.76 18.42
C ASN A 158 6.72 22.05 19.39
N GLU A 159 7.83 21.49 18.91
CA GLU A 159 8.84 20.77 19.71
C GLU A 159 10.27 21.26 19.37
N PRO A 160 10.58 22.59 19.47
CA PRO A 160 11.85 23.16 18.99
C PRO A 160 13.08 22.59 19.71
N GLU A 161 12.96 22.14 20.97
CA GLU A 161 14.04 21.49 21.72
C GLU A 161 14.36 20.10 21.15
N ILE A 162 13.37 19.39 20.62
CA ILE A 162 13.55 18.12 19.92
C ILE A 162 14.15 18.39 18.54
N TYR A 163 13.55 19.34 17.81
CA TYR A 163 13.99 19.71 16.47
C TYR A 163 15.48 20.09 16.42
N SER A 164 15.95 20.86 17.40
CA SER A 164 17.36 21.29 17.49
C SER A 164 18.37 20.15 17.67
N LYS A 165 17.92 18.96 18.08
CA LYS A 165 18.75 17.77 18.27
C LYS A 165 18.68 16.78 17.11
N ILE A 166 17.83 17.06 16.10
CA ILE A 166 17.66 16.14 14.97
C ILE A 166 18.93 16.14 14.12
N HIS A 167 19.55 14.98 13.99
CA HIS A 167 20.62 14.73 13.04
C HIS A 167 20.07 14.29 11.68
N LYS A 168 19.11 13.35 11.66
CA LYS A 168 18.47 12.86 10.43
C LYS A 168 16.99 12.55 10.65
N ILE A 169 16.23 12.72 9.57
CA ILE A 169 14.85 12.26 9.45
C ILE A 169 14.81 10.96 8.66
N MET A 170 13.83 10.13 8.95
CA MET A 170 13.65 8.83 8.33
C MET A 170 12.17 8.47 8.20
N LEU A 171 11.87 7.65 7.22
CA LEU A 171 10.62 6.88 7.16
C LEU A 171 10.72 5.63 8.05
N PRO A 172 9.61 4.97 8.39
CA PRO A 172 9.64 3.78 9.24
C PRO A 172 10.56 2.67 8.71
N GLY A 173 10.59 2.45 7.39
CA GLY A 173 11.49 1.46 6.77
C GLY A 173 12.97 1.87 6.81
N ASP A 174 13.26 3.17 6.72
CA ASP A 174 14.63 3.67 6.85
C ASP A 174 15.15 3.43 8.27
N TYR A 175 14.30 3.62 9.28
CA TYR A 175 14.62 3.32 10.67
C TYR A 175 14.94 1.83 10.87
N ILE A 176 14.13 0.91 10.34
CA ILE A 176 14.39 -0.53 10.44
C ILE A 176 15.71 -0.89 9.73
N ALA A 177 15.95 -0.32 8.54
CA ALA A 177 17.22 -0.53 7.83
C ALA A 177 18.41 0.03 8.61
N MET A 178 18.29 1.20 9.24
CA MET A 178 19.31 1.76 10.14
C MET A 178 19.58 0.82 11.33
N LYS A 179 18.55 0.25 11.96
CA LYS A 179 18.72 -0.75 13.04
C LYS A 179 19.48 -1.99 12.56
N MET A 180 19.26 -2.41 11.31
CA MET A 180 19.93 -3.57 10.72
C MET A 180 21.39 -3.28 10.34
N THR A 181 21.65 -2.11 9.72
CA THR A 181 22.95 -1.82 9.08
C THR A 181 23.83 -0.88 9.86
N GLY A 182 23.24 -0.04 10.69
CA GLY A 182 23.91 1.12 11.28
C GLY A 182 24.03 2.32 10.32
N GLU A 183 23.54 2.24 9.08
CA GLU A 183 23.59 3.32 8.09
C GLU A 183 22.22 4.01 7.96
N ILE A 184 22.22 5.34 7.74
CA ILE A 184 21.00 6.12 7.51
C ILE A 184 20.95 6.48 6.04
N LYS A 185 20.01 5.85 5.32
CA LYS A 185 19.76 6.06 3.88
C LYS A 185 18.26 6.07 3.62
N THR A 186 17.85 6.66 2.50
CA THR A 186 16.47 6.67 2.02
C THR A 186 16.42 6.33 0.52
N THR A 187 15.23 6.31 -0.08
CA THR A 187 15.03 5.99 -1.49
C THR A 187 14.20 7.06 -2.20
N PRO A 188 14.27 7.19 -3.55
CA PRO A 188 13.38 8.10 -4.28
C PRO A 188 11.89 7.81 -4.00
N SER A 189 11.51 6.53 -3.91
CA SER A 189 10.16 6.12 -3.54
C SER A 189 9.76 6.66 -2.16
N GLY A 190 10.65 6.54 -1.15
CA GLY A 190 10.45 7.09 0.19
C GLY A 190 10.39 8.61 0.21
N LEU A 191 11.28 9.30 -0.49
CA LEU A 191 11.24 10.76 -0.58
C LEU A 191 9.94 11.26 -1.23
N SER A 192 9.45 10.57 -2.27
CA SER A 192 8.21 10.96 -2.96
C SER A 192 6.98 10.84 -2.06
N GLU A 193 6.89 9.79 -1.24
CA GLU A 193 5.80 9.64 -0.28
C GLU A 193 5.90 10.62 0.90
N GLY A 194 7.11 11.14 1.16
CA GLY A 194 7.37 12.19 2.15
C GLY A 194 7.08 13.60 1.66
N ILE A 195 6.73 13.77 0.36
CA ILE A 195 6.62 15.07 -0.33
C ILE A 195 7.96 15.82 -0.35
N MET A 196 9.03 15.08 -0.59
CA MET A 196 10.40 15.59 -0.68
C MET A 196 11.07 15.22 -2.01
N TRP A 197 10.32 14.78 -3.02
CA TRP A 197 10.81 14.44 -4.36
C TRP A 197 10.23 15.35 -5.42
N ASP A 198 11.10 15.92 -6.25
CA ASP A 198 10.73 16.74 -7.38
C ASP A 198 10.70 15.89 -8.65
N PHE A 199 9.50 15.62 -9.16
CA PHE A 199 9.30 14.79 -10.36
C PHE A 199 9.75 15.47 -11.67
N GLU A 200 10.03 16.77 -11.68
CA GLU A 200 10.53 17.47 -12.87
C GLU A 200 12.03 17.24 -13.06
N SER A 201 12.81 17.36 -11.97
CA SER A 201 14.27 17.17 -11.97
C SER A 201 14.72 15.75 -11.57
N ASP A 202 13.82 14.92 -11.05
CA ASP A 202 14.10 13.61 -10.45
C ASP A 202 15.17 13.69 -9.32
N GLU A 203 15.00 14.69 -8.43
CA GLU A 203 15.89 15.00 -7.32
C GLU A 203 15.10 15.39 -6.06
N LEU A 204 15.81 15.72 -4.98
CA LEU A 204 15.24 16.27 -3.76
C LEU A 204 14.46 17.56 -4.03
N ALA A 205 13.23 17.66 -3.55
CA ALA A 205 12.39 18.85 -3.68
C ALA A 205 12.84 19.95 -2.69
N GLU A 206 14.02 20.53 -2.91
CA GLU A 206 14.61 21.54 -2.04
C GLU A 206 13.66 22.73 -1.79
N PHE A 207 12.90 23.14 -2.81
CA PHE A 207 11.94 24.25 -2.68
C PHE A 207 10.83 24.00 -1.64
N VAL A 208 10.50 22.75 -1.33
CA VAL A 208 9.55 22.40 -0.26
C VAL A 208 10.22 22.58 1.10
N LEU A 209 11.45 22.10 1.24
CA LEU A 209 12.24 22.23 2.47
C LEU A 209 12.55 23.70 2.76
N GLU A 210 12.92 24.48 1.75
CA GLU A 210 13.12 25.92 1.84
C GLU A 210 11.85 26.65 2.31
N ASN A 211 10.69 26.33 1.73
CA ASN A 211 9.41 26.91 2.17
C ASN A 211 9.13 26.62 3.65
N TYR A 212 9.46 25.42 4.12
CA TYR A 212 9.33 25.06 5.53
C TYR A 212 10.44 25.61 6.43
N GLY A 213 11.54 26.14 5.88
CA GLY A 213 12.73 26.53 6.63
C GLY A 213 13.50 25.34 7.21
N ILE A 214 13.46 24.20 6.53
CA ILE A 214 14.09 22.94 6.91
C ILE A 214 15.40 22.78 6.13
N SER A 215 16.50 22.46 6.83
CA SER A 215 17.78 22.17 6.18
C SER A 215 17.74 20.87 5.40
N THR A 216 18.26 20.86 4.18
CA THR A 216 18.44 19.65 3.37
C THR A 216 19.40 18.64 4.01
N GLU A 217 20.29 19.08 4.91
CA GLU A 217 21.18 18.22 5.67
C GLU A 217 20.46 17.22 6.58
N LEU A 218 19.21 17.50 6.96
CA LEU A 218 18.40 16.56 7.75
C LEU A 218 17.91 15.36 6.93
N VAL A 219 17.90 15.46 5.60
CA VAL A 219 17.51 14.37 4.72
C VAL A 219 18.67 13.36 4.61
N ALA A 220 18.32 12.08 4.60
CA ALA A 220 19.30 10.99 4.46
C ALA A 220 19.85 10.89 3.03
N GLU A 221 21.01 10.28 2.87
CA GLU A 221 21.57 9.92 1.56
C GLU A 221 20.57 9.05 0.77
N THR A 222 20.34 9.41 -0.49
CA THR A 222 19.41 8.69 -1.36
C THR A 222 20.11 7.57 -2.11
N VAL A 223 19.52 6.36 -2.08
CA VAL A 223 20.01 5.19 -2.81
C VAL A 223 18.86 4.60 -3.66
N PRO A 224 19.15 3.92 -4.79
CA PRO A 224 18.10 3.29 -5.60
C PRO A 224 17.28 2.30 -4.81
N THR A 225 15.98 2.22 -5.11
CA THR A 225 15.03 1.32 -4.41
C THR A 225 15.46 -0.15 -4.53
N PHE A 226 15.86 -0.58 -5.73
CA PHE A 226 16.47 -1.89 -5.96
C PHE A 226 17.99 -1.78 -6.03
N SER A 227 18.66 -1.82 -4.88
CA SER A 227 20.14 -1.82 -4.78
C SER A 227 20.58 -2.40 -3.44
N ILE A 228 21.85 -2.74 -3.32
CA ILE A 228 22.43 -3.06 -2.01
C ILE A 228 22.53 -1.75 -1.22
N GLN A 229 21.64 -1.58 -0.26
CA GLN A 229 21.47 -0.36 0.54
C GLN A 229 22.29 -0.39 1.83
N GLY A 230 22.85 -1.52 2.17
CA GLY A 230 23.70 -1.77 3.32
C GLY A 230 23.82 -3.27 3.59
N GLN A 231 24.58 -3.60 4.63
CA GLN A 231 24.78 -4.98 5.07
C GLN A 231 24.43 -5.12 6.56
N LEU A 232 23.86 -6.27 6.92
CA LEU A 232 23.49 -6.57 8.30
C LEU A 232 24.72 -6.52 9.21
N SER A 233 24.71 -5.65 10.21
CA SER A 233 25.78 -5.52 11.19
C SER A 233 25.89 -6.78 12.06
N ALA A 234 27.04 -6.99 12.70
CA ALA A 234 27.23 -8.13 13.60
C ALA A 234 26.24 -8.11 14.77
N ALA A 235 26.00 -6.95 15.37
CA ALA A 235 25.06 -6.80 16.47
C ALA A 235 23.62 -7.15 16.06
N ALA A 236 23.14 -6.61 14.95
CA ALA A 236 21.79 -6.92 14.45
C ALA A 236 21.67 -8.40 13.99
N ALA A 237 22.75 -8.96 13.45
CA ALA A 237 22.79 -10.38 13.08
C ALA A 237 22.64 -11.31 14.28
N ASP A 238 23.25 -10.96 15.41
CA ASP A 238 23.08 -11.71 16.67
C ASP A 238 21.67 -11.59 17.23
N GLU A 239 21.07 -10.38 17.22
CA GLU A 239 19.69 -10.16 17.67
C GLU A 239 18.66 -10.93 16.81
N LEU A 240 18.88 -11.02 15.49
CA LEU A 240 17.97 -11.65 14.54
C LEU A 240 18.26 -13.14 14.29
N GLY A 241 19.38 -13.66 14.78
CA GLY A 241 19.83 -15.02 14.47
C GLY A 241 20.21 -15.24 12.99
N LEU A 242 20.55 -14.17 12.28
CA LEU A 242 20.95 -14.14 10.87
C LEU A 242 22.49 -14.16 10.72
N LYS A 243 22.99 -14.11 9.50
CA LYS A 243 24.42 -14.02 9.20
C LYS A 243 24.82 -12.54 9.06
N ALA A 244 25.85 -12.09 9.73
CA ALA A 244 26.44 -10.76 9.49
C ALA A 244 26.86 -10.61 8.02
N GLY A 245 26.66 -9.44 7.45
CA GLY A 245 26.91 -9.19 6.03
C GLY A 245 25.76 -9.58 5.09
N THR A 246 24.63 -10.12 5.59
CA THR A 246 23.42 -10.31 4.78
C THR A 246 23.00 -8.96 4.18
N LYS A 247 22.70 -8.94 2.89
CA LYS A 247 22.38 -7.71 2.15
C LYS A 247 21.01 -7.16 2.54
N ILE A 248 20.92 -5.87 2.83
CA ILE A 248 19.64 -5.14 2.84
C ILE A 248 19.54 -4.48 1.47
N SER A 249 18.59 -4.91 0.64
CA SER A 249 18.63 -4.59 -0.80
C SER A 249 17.29 -4.08 -1.37
N TYR A 250 16.32 -3.85 -0.51
CA TYR A 250 15.03 -3.28 -0.89
C TYR A 250 14.31 -2.65 0.29
N ARG A 251 13.73 -1.47 0.06
CA ARG A 251 12.68 -0.91 0.93
C ARG A 251 11.76 0.01 0.15
N ALA A 252 10.48 -0.04 0.49
CA ALA A 252 9.44 0.82 -0.05
C ALA A 252 8.24 0.88 0.88
N GLY A 253 7.42 1.91 0.73
CA GLY A 253 6.12 2.01 1.37
C GLY A 253 5.21 0.81 1.03
N ASP A 254 4.24 0.53 1.88
CA ASP A 254 3.37 -0.65 1.78
C ASP A 254 2.56 -0.68 0.47
N GLN A 255 2.10 0.47 -0.05
CA GLN A 255 1.28 0.48 -1.25
C GLN A 255 2.07 0.16 -2.52
N PRO A 256 3.22 0.82 -2.84
CA PRO A 256 4.06 0.41 -3.96
C PRO A 256 4.61 -1.02 -3.79
N ASN A 257 4.88 -1.46 -2.57
CA ASN A 257 5.29 -2.83 -2.29
C ASN A 257 4.15 -3.85 -2.49
N ASN A 258 2.90 -3.52 -2.14
CA ASN A 258 1.74 -4.36 -2.44
C ASN A 258 1.56 -4.54 -3.95
N ALA A 259 1.76 -3.48 -4.74
CA ALA A 259 1.78 -3.58 -6.19
C ALA A 259 2.89 -4.53 -6.67
N LEU A 260 4.12 -4.38 -6.14
CA LEU A 260 5.21 -5.31 -6.41
C LEU A 260 4.84 -6.75 -6.03
N SER A 261 4.20 -6.98 -4.88
CA SER A 261 3.84 -8.34 -4.43
C SER A 261 2.94 -9.07 -5.43
N LEU A 262 2.13 -8.31 -6.17
CA LEU A 262 1.23 -8.78 -7.23
C LEU A 262 1.89 -8.80 -8.62
N GLY A 263 3.17 -8.44 -8.72
CA GLY A 263 3.85 -8.29 -10.01
C GLY A 263 3.24 -7.18 -10.88
N VAL A 264 2.79 -6.09 -10.26
CA VAL A 264 2.27 -4.89 -10.91
C VAL A 264 3.42 -3.89 -11.03
N LEU A 265 4.05 -3.84 -12.22
CA LEU A 265 5.26 -3.08 -12.50
C LEU A 265 5.15 -2.24 -13.79
N GLU A 266 4.20 -2.59 -14.67
CA GLU A 266 4.10 -2.01 -15.99
C GLU A 266 2.93 -1.05 -16.14
N PRO A 267 3.05 -0.03 -17.02
CA PRO A 267 1.98 0.90 -17.30
C PRO A 267 0.69 0.20 -17.72
N GLY A 268 -0.41 0.60 -17.07
CA GLY A 268 -1.74 0.02 -17.26
C GLY A 268 -2.04 -1.20 -16.39
N GLN A 269 -1.07 -1.73 -15.65
CA GLN A 269 -1.34 -2.72 -14.61
C GLN A 269 -1.83 -2.02 -13.34
N ILE A 270 -2.80 -2.63 -12.68
CA ILE A 270 -3.48 -2.08 -11.50
C ILE A 270 -3.45 -3.11 -10.37
N ALA A 271 -2.99 -2.71 -9.20
CA ALA A 271 -3.18 -3.45 -7.96
C ALA A 271 -4.41 -2.91 -7.20
N VAL A 272 -5.26 -3.79 -6.70
CA VAL A 272 -6.43 -3.39 -5.90
C VAL A 272 -6.47 -4.16 -4.60
N THR A 273 -6.73 -3.45 -3.52
CA THR A 273 -7.11 -4.04 -2.24
C THR A 273 -8.47 -3.51 -1.82
N ALA A 274 -9.29 -4.36 -1.19
CA ALA A 274 -10.61 -3.99 -0.69
C ALA A 274 -10.79 -4.57 0.72
N GLY A 275 -9.96 -4.08 1.65
CA GLY A 275 -10.02 -4.36 3.08
C GLY A 275 -10.97 -3.41 3.79
N THR A 276 -10.65 -2.99 5.01
CA THR A 276 -11.42 -1.96 5.77
C THR A 276 -11.61 -0.72 4.91
N SER A 277 -10.54 -0.22 4.32
CA SER A 277 -10.54 0.74 3.20
C SER A 277 -10.20 0.04 1.89
N GLY A 278 -10.53 0.66 0.76
CA GLY A 278 -10.16 0.22 -0.58
C GLY A 278 -8.99 1.05 -1.10
N VAL A 279 -8.03 0.39 -1.74
CA VAL A 279 -6.92 1.07 -2.41
C VAL A 279 -6.83 0.56 -3.84
N VAL A 280 -6.70 1.48 -4.77
CA VAL A 280 -6.35 1.21 -6.16
C VAL A 280 -4.99 1.85 -6.41
N TYR A 281 -4.06 1.08 -6.93
CA TYR A 281 -2.70 1.52 -7.25
C TYR A 281 -2.37 1.17 -8.69
N GLY A 282 -2.34 2.17 -9.56
CA GLY A 282 -2.08 2.01 -10.99
C GLY A 282 -0.69 2.50 -11.38
N ILE A 283 -0.07 1.87 -12.38
CA ILE A 283 1.24 2.27 -12.88
C ILE A 283 1.07 3.16 -14.12
N SER A 284 1.80 4.28 -14.14
CA SER A 284 1.95 5.18 -15.28
C SER A 284 3.43 5.39 -15.62
N ASP A 285 3.74 5.59 -16.90
CA ASP A 285 5.04 6.03 -17.41
C ASP A 285 5.06 7.52 -17.76
N LYS A 286 3.94 8.21 -17.56
CA LYS A 286 3.77 9.62 -17.94
C LYS A 286 3.89 10.53 -16.72
N LYS A 287 4.65 11.62 -16.85
CA LYS A 287 4.66 12.75 -15.90
C LYS A 287 3.34 13.51 -16.01
N ASN A 288 2.29 12.99 -15.37
CA ASN A 288 0.95 13.56 -15.35
C ASN A 288 0.39 13.58 -13.93
N TYR A 289 -0.51 14.50 -13.63
CA TYR A 289 -1.13 14.66 -12.32
C TYR A 289 -2.62 15.03 -12.45
N ASP A 290 -3.39 14.73 -11.43
CA ASP A 290 -4.78 15.16 -11.35
C ASP A 290 -4.87 16.63 -10.88
N GLN A 291 -5.47 17.51 -11.69
CA GLN A 291 -5.59 18.94 -11.39
C GLN A 291 -6.38 19.23 -10.11
N TYR A 292 -7.24 18.30 -9.69
CA TYR A 292 -8.05 18.40 -8.47
C TYR A 292 -7.42 17.69 -7.27
N SER A 293 -6.23 17.08 -7.43
CA SER A 293 -5.53 16.32 -6.38
C SER A 293 -6.39 15.20 -5.74
N ARG A 294 -7.20 14.53 -6.56
CA ARG A 294 -8.09 13.43 -6.12
C ARG A 294 -7.38 12.09 -5.93
N VAL A 295 -6.15 11.98 -6.40
CA VAL A 295 -5.25 10.83 -6.24
C VAL A 295 -3.91 11.30 -5.71
N ASN A 296 -3.11 10.39 -5.17
CA ASN A 296 -1.70 10.63 -4.86
C ASN A 296 -0.83 9.97 -5.93
N ILE A 297 0.34 10.55 -6.20
CA ILE A 297 1.31 9.98 -7.14
C ILE A 297 2.66 9.91 -6.47
N PHE A 298 3.29 8.74 -6.56
CA PHE A 298 4.59 8.47 -5.95
C PHE A 298 5.54 7.82 -6.96
N VAL A 299 6.82 7.93 -6.71
CA VAL A 299 7.84 7.17 -7.45
C VAL A 299 7.62 5.68 -7.17
N HIS A 300 7.38 4.90 -8.23
CA HIS A 300 7.19 3.45 -8.08
C HIS A 300 8.53 2.73 -7.87
N VAL A 301 8.49 1.52 -7.32
CA VAL A 301 9.67 0.77 -6.89
C VAL A 301 10.68 0.48 -7.99
N ASN A 302 10.24 0.31 -9.24
CA ASN A 302 11.09 0.06 -10.40
C ASN A 302 11.31 1.29 -11.30
N HIS A 303 11.11 2.49 -10.75
CA HIS A 303 11.40 3.74 -11.47
C HIS A 303 12.90 3.91 -11.71
N SER A 304 13.26 4.38 -12.89
CA SER A 304 14.55 4.98 -13.21
C SER A 304 14.36 6.18 -14.14
N ALA A 305 15.40 6.99 -14.31
CA ALA A 305 15.36 8.14 -15.22
C ALA A 305 15.15 7.72 -16.69
N GLU A 306 15.71 6.55 -17.07
CA GLU A 306 15.60 5.99 -18.43
C GLU A 306 14.26 5.28 -18.66
N ASP A 307 13.66 4.75 -17.60
CA ASP A 307 12.39 3.99 -17.66
C ASP A 307 11.48 4.42 -16.51
N PRO A 308 10.81 5.59 -16.64
CA PRO A 308 10.05 6.18 -15.54
C PRO A 308 8.80 5.34 -15.21
N ARG A 309 8.58 5.16 -13.91
CA ARG A 309 7.40 4.47 -13.35
C ARG A 309 6.85 5.25 -12.16
N TYR A 310 5.60 5.65 -12.28
CA TYR A 310 4.86 6.40 -11.27
C TYR A 310 3.69 5.58 -10.79
N GLY A 311 3.53 5.46 -9.48
CA GLY A 311 2.38 4.82 -8.86
C GLY A 311 1.29 5.83 -8.56
N VAL A 312 0.14 5.67 -9.18
CA VAL A 312 -1.05 6.50 -8.96
C VAL A 312 -1.93 5.80 -7.94
N LEU A 313 -2.01 6.38 -6.76
CA LEU A 313 -2.69 5.83 -5.58
C LEU A 313 -4.03 6.53 -5.36
N LEU A 314 -5.07 5.73 -5.28
CA LEU A 314 -6.42 6.12 -4.90
C LEU A 314 -6.81 5.36 -3.63
N CYS A 315 -7.33 6.06 -2.64
CA CYS A 315 -7.88 5.48 -1.42
C CYS A 315 -9.37 5.77 -1.33
N LEU A 316 -10.14 4.76 -0.89
CA LEU A 316 -11.56 4.84 -0.59
C LEU A 316 -11.78 4.35 0.85
N ASN A 317 -12.16 5.25 1.76
CA ASN A 317 -12.28 4.93 3.18
C ASN A 317 -13.48 4.02 3.51
N GLY A 318 -14.53 4.08 2.71
CA GLY A 318 -15.79 3.38 2.95
C GLY A 318 -15.95 2.06 2.21
N THR A 319 -15.02 1.10 2.35
CA THR A 319 -15.06 -0.18 1.62
C THR A 319 -15.56 -1.32 2.50
N GLY A 320 -14.69 -2.21 2.93
CA GLY A 320 -15.05 -3.38 3.76
C GLY A 320 -15.62 -3.00 5.11
N ILE A 321 -15.34 -1.80 5.61
CA ILE A 321 -15.96 -1.27 6.84
C ILE A 321 -17.49 -1.19 6.69
N LEU A 322 -18.01 -0.80 5.53
CA LEU A 322 -19.46 -0.80 5.26
C LEU A 322 -20.01 -2.23 5.31
N ASN A 323 -19.31 -3.19 4.69
CA ASN A 323 -19.73 -4.59 4.70
C ASN A 323 -19.69 -5.20 6.11
N SER A 324 -18.66 -4.86 6.90
CA SER A 324 -18.55 -5.24 8.31
C SER A 324 -19.66 -4.60 9.15
N TRP A 325 -19.95 -3.32 8.93
CA TRP A 325 -21.03 -2.63 9.63
C TRP A 325 -22.40 -3.30 9.39
N LEU A 326 -22.71 -3.65 8.13
CA LEU A 326 -23.94 -4.38 7.81
C LEU A 326 -24.00 -5.74 8.49
N LYS A 327 -22.85 -6.47 8.54
CA LYS A 327 -22.76 -7.74 9.25
C LYS A 327 -23.21 -7.62 10.71
N HIS A 328 -22.66 -6.64 11.44
CA HIS A 328 -22.90 -6.48 12.87
C HIS A 328 -24.27 -5.84 13.20
N ASN A 329 -24.86 -5.07 12.27
CA ASN A 329 -26.09 -4.34 12.54
C ASN A 329 -27.34 -4.97 11.91
N PHE A 330 -27.18 -5.94 11.00
CA PHE A 330 -28.32 -6.64 10.38
C PHE A 330 -28.54 -8.04 10.99
N GLU A 331 -28.02 -8.30 12.16
CA GLU A 331 -28.22 -9.55 12.89
C GLU A 331 -29.68 -9.62 13.40
N SER A 332 -30.35 -10.74 13.08
CA SER A 332 -31.65 -11.09 13.64
C SER A 332 -31.58 -12.50 14.24
N GLY A 333 -31.10 -12.58 15.48
CA GLY A 333 -31.09 -13.83 16.26
C GLY A 333 -30.00 -14.86 15.95
N GLN A 334 -29.36 -14.82 14.79
CA GLN A 334 -28.13 -15.55 14.45
C GLN A 334 -27.17 -14.62 13.75
N ALA A 335 -25.89 -14.61 14.22
CA ALA A 335 -24.81 -13.86 13.58
C ALA A 335 -24.61 -14.35 12.13
N LEU A 336 -24.71 -13.45 11.16
CA LEU A 336 -24.42 -13.74 9.76
C LEU A 336 -22.90 -13.84 9.59
N ASP A 337 -22.43 -14.87 8.91
CA ASP A 337 -21.07 -14.86 8.36
C ASP A 337 -21.05 -14.18 6.97
N TYR A 338 -19.86 -13.88 6.47
CA TYR A 338 -19.71 -13.23 5.16
C TYR A 338 -20.18 -14.10 3.99
N GLU A 339 -20.09 -15.43 4.11
CA GLU A 339 -20.56 -16.34 3.07
C GLU A 339 -22.09 -16.30 2.97
N GLN A 340 -22.80 -16.33 4.08
CA GLN A 340 -24.26 -16.19 4.13
C GLN A 340 -24.71 -14.82 3.58
N MET A 341 -23.98 -13.73 3.92
CA MET A 341 -24.25 -12.41 3.35
C MET A 341 -24.12 -12.42 1.82
N ASN A 342 -23.07 -13.02 1.28
CA ASN A 342 -22.84 -13.15 -0.15
C ASN A 342 -23.93 -13.98 -0.83
N GLN A 343 -24.34 -15.10 -0.23
CA GLN A 343 -25.42 -15.94 -0.73
C GLN A 343 -26.79 -15.21 -0.76
N LEU A 344 -27.07 -14.39 0.24
CA LEU A 344 -28.28 -13.55 0.27
C LEU A 344 -28.23 -12.46 -0.81
N ALA A 345 -27.12 -11.75 -0.93
CA ALA A 345 -26.92 -10.71 -1.91
C ALA A 345 -27.04 -11.24 -3.35
N ALA A 346 -26.50 -12.43 -3.62
CA ALA A 346 -26.53 -13.07 -4.93
C ALA A 346 -27.94 -13.41 -5.43
N LYS A 347 -28.94 -13.48 -4.54
CA LYS A 347 -30.36 -13.72 -4.94
C LYS A 347 -31.04 -12.48 -5.52
N ILE A 348 -30.45 -11.31 -5.37
CA ILE A 348 -31.01 -10.05 -5.84
C ILE A 348 -30.40 -9.72 -7.21
N ALA A 349 -31.21 -9.17 -8.10
CA ALA A 349 -30.74 -8.75 -9.43
C ALA A 349 -29.76 -7.56 -9.35
N VAL A 350 -28.97 -7.37 -10.41
CA VAL A 350 -28.07 -6.22 -10.57
C VAL A 350 -28.84 -4.91 -10.45
N GLY A 351 -28.29 -3.98 -9.66
CA GLY A 351 -28.91 -2.68 -9.38
C GLY A 351 -29.92 -2.71 -8.23
N SER A 352 -30.02 -3.84 -7.51
CA SER A 352 -30.72 -3.97 -6.22
C SER A 352 -32.15 -3.39 -6.23
N ASP A 353 -32.89 -3.61 -7.34
CA ASP A 353 -34.22 -3.07 -7.61
C ASP A 353 -34.34 -1.55 -7.38
N GLY A 354 -33.27 -0.82 -7.68
CA GLY A 354 -33.20 0.63 -7.56
C GLY A 354 -32.68 1.17 -6.23
N LEU A 355 -32.34 0.29 -5.28
CA LEU A 355 -31.68 0.70 -4.04
C LEU A 355 -30.22 1.09 -4.33
N VAL A 356 -29.82 2.30 -3.96
CA VAL A 356 -28.46 2.81 -4.13
C VAL A 356 -27.84 3.10 -2.76
N ILE A 357 -26.61 2.66 -2.55
CA ILE A 357 -25.81 2.98 -1.37
C ILE A 357 -24.55 3.72 -1.81
N LEU A 358 -24.33 4.93 -1.24
CA LEU A 358 -23.06 5.63 -1.31
C LEU A 358 -22.22 5.24 -0.08
N PRO A 359 -20.98 4.69 -0.26
CA PRO A 359 -20.27 4.06 0.85
C PRO A 359 -19.40 5.02 1.67
N TYR A 360 -19.54 6.33 1.53
CA TYR A 360 -18.64 7.37 2.03
C TYR A 360 -18.86 7.72 3.53
N GLY A 361 -19.07 6.71 4.37
CA GLY A 361 -19.39 6.90 5.78
C GLY A 361 -18.19 6.99 6.73
N ASN A 362 -16.97 7.07 6.21
CA ASN A 362 -15.75 7.04 7.03
C ASN A 362 -14.90 8.33 6.88
N GLY A 363 -15.55 9.48 6.81
CA GLY A 363 -14.92 10.79 6.74
C GLY A 363 -14.80 11.37 5.33
N ALA A 364 -13.90 12.32 5.16
CA ALA A 364 -13.65 12.98 3.89
C ALA A 364 -12.94 12.03 2.91
N GLU A 365 -13.31 12.13 1.64
CA GLU A 365 -12.74 11.30 0.57
C GLU A 365 -11.94 12.15 -0.43
N ARG A 366 -10.68 11.80 -0.62
CA ARG A 366 -9.82 12.49 -1.59
C ARG A 366 -10.38 12.40 -3.01
N THR A 367 -10.94 11.27 -3.40
CA THR A 367 -11.62 11.08 -4.70
C THR A 367 -12.78 12.03 -4.93
N LEU A 368 -13.30 12.62 -3.87
CA LEU A 368 -14.36 13.63 -3.87
C LEU A 368 -13.84 15.03 -3.49
N GLU A 369 -12.56 15.33 -3.79
CA GLU A 369 -11.91 16.61 -3.48
C GLU A 369 -11.94 16.94 -1.98
N ASN A 370 -11.72 15.93 -1.14
CA ASN A 370 -11.79 15.98 0.32
C ASN A 370 -13.17 16.36 0.89
N LYS A 371 -14.24 16.25 0.10
CA LYS A 371 -15.60 16.43 0.61
C LYS A 371 -16.02 15.27 1.51
N ASN A 372 -16.73 15.60 2.58
CA ASN A 372 -17.33 14.64 3.49
C ASN A 372 -18.85 14.64 3.27
N ILE A 373 -19.36 13.73 2.42
CA ILE A 373 -20.78 13.62 2.10
C ILE A 373 -21.52 12.58 2.94
N GLY A 374 -20.79 11.80 3.74
CA GLY A 374 -21.34 10.70 4.54
C GLY A 374 -21.83 9.51 3.73
N ALA A 375 -22.08 8.39 4.40
CA ALA A 375 -22.79 7.28 3.79
C ALA A 375 -24.29 7.61 3.65
N SER A 376 -24.92 7.17 2.57
CA SER A 376 -26.34 7.41 2.35
C SER A 376 -27.02 6.32 1.54
N VAL A 377 -28.32 6.14 1.78
CA VAL A 377 -29.18 5.16 1.12
C VAL A 377 -30.26 5.89 0.35
N HIS A 378 -30.44 5.57 -0.92
CA HIS A 378 -31.38 6.22 -1.82
C HIS A 378 -32.28 5.20 -2.51
N GLY A 379 -33.50 5.63 -2.89
CA GLY A 379 -34.45 4.77 -3.58
C GLY A 379 -35.06 3.68 -2.70
N TRP A 380 -34.93 3.77 -1.38
CA TRP A 380 -35.50 2.77 -0.47
C TRP A 380 -37.00 2.74 -0.50
N ASN A 381 -37.59 1.57 -0.83
CA ASN A 381 -39.00 1.28 -0.85
C ASN A 381 -39.31 0.15 0.13
N PHE A 382 -40.13 0.41 1.14
CA PHE A 382 -40.46 -0.52 2.21
C PHE A 382 -41.22 -1.77 1.76
N ASN A 383 -41.91 -1.73 0.62
CA ASN A 383 -42.64 -2.86 0.08
C ASN A 383 -41.78 -3.81 -0.76
N VAL A 384 -40.63 -3.34 -1.24
CA VAL A 384 -39.73 -4.07 -2.16
C VAL A 384 -38.45 -4.53 -1.45
N HIS A 385 -37.77 -3.60 -0.79
CA HIS A 385 -36.41 -3.82 -0.33
C HIS A 385 -36.38 -4.54 1.01
N LYS A 386 -35.54 -5.60 1.04
CA LYS A 386 -35.28 -6.46 2.21
C LYS A 386 -33.79 -6.48 2.49
N LYS A 387 -33.35 -7.11 3.59
CA LYS A 387 -31.95 -7.31 3.98
C LYS A 387 -31.04 -7.66 2.79
N ALA A 388 -31.45 -8.61 1.94
CA ALA A 388 -30.67 -9.06 0.79
C ALA A 388 -30.35 -7.93 -0.22
N HIS A 389 -31.28 -6.99 -0.42
CA HIS A 389 -31.07 -5.82 -1.29
C HIS A 389 -30.01 -4.88 -0.73
N PHE A 390 -30.00 -4.64 0.60
CA PHE A 390 -28.97 -3.83 1.25
C PHE A 390 -27.59 -4.47 1.13
N LEU A 391 -27.51 -5.79 1.32
CA LEU A 391 -26.24 -6.53 1.20
C LEU A 391 -25.70 -6.45 -0.23
N ARG A 392 -26.56 -6.53 -1.25
CA ARG A 392 -26.16 -6.37 -2.63
C ARG A 392 -25.81 -4.93 -2.96
N ALA A 393 -26.69 -3.98 -2.63
CA ALA A 393 -26.47 -2.56 -2.91
C ALA A 393 -25.20 -2.02 -2.27
N ALA A 394 -24.82 -2.54 -1.10
CA ALA A 394 -23.55 -2.16 -0.45
C ALA A 394 -22.34 -2.66 -1.24
N GLN A 395 -22.32 -3.91 -1.68
CA GLN A 395 -21.21 -4.43 -2.50
C GLN A 395 -21.14 -3.71 -3.85
N GLU A 396 -22.28 -3.48 -4.52
CA GLU A 396 -22.34 -2.70 -5.75
C GLU A 396 -21.89 -1.25 -5.53
N GLY A 397 -22.31 -0.60 -4.44
CA GLY A 397 -21.90 0.76 -4.09
C GLY A 397 -20.39 0.89 -3.88
N ILE A 398 -19.75 -0.09 -3.24
CA ILE A 398 -18.29 -0.14 -3.09
C ILE A 398 -17.62 -0.32 -4.46
N VAL A 399 -18.09 -1.25 -5.29
CA VAL A 399 -17.56 -1.46 -6.65
C VAL A 399 -17.70 -0.18 -7.48
N PHE A 400 -18.82 0.49 -7.43
CA PHE A 400 -19.08 1.73 -8.18
C PHE A 400 -18.19 2.87 -7.70
N ALA A 401 -17.95 2.99 -6.41
CA ALA A 401 -17.03 3.98 -5.86
C ALA A 401 -15.57 3.73 -6.28
N LEU A 402 -15.13 2.47 -6.30
CA LEU A 402 -13.82 2.09 -6.84
C LEU A 402 -13.73 2.39 -8.34
N ASN A 403 -14.78 2.09 -9.11
CA ASN A 403 -14.80 2.40 -10.54
C ASN A 403 -14.85 3.90 -10.84
N TYR A 404 -15.50 4.70 -9.99
CA TYR A 404 -15.43 6.15 -10.07
C TYR A 404 -13.97 6.64 -9.96
N GLY A 405 -13.22 6.06 -9.03
CA GLY A 405 -11.79 6.32 -8.90
C GLY A 405 -10.97 5.84 -10.10
N LEU A 406 -11.28 4.66 -10.66
CA LEU A 406 -10.65 4.19 -11.91
C LEU A 406 -10.95 5.14 -13.07
N GLY A 407 -12.10 5.80 -13.09
CA GLY A 407 -12.43 6.87 -14.04
C GLY A 407 -11.43 8.02 -13.97
N ILE A 408 -11.06 8.47 -12.77
CA ILE A 408 -10.02 9.50 -12.58
C ILE A 408 -8.69 9.07 -13.19
N MET A 409 -8.28 7.81 -12.99
CA MET A 409 -7.04 7.29 -13.58
C MET A 409 -7.12 7.21 -15.11
N ARG A 410 -8.28 6.84 -15.68
CA ARG A 410 -8.50 6.86 -17.14
C ARG A 410 -8.40 8.29 -17.70
N ASP A 411 -8.98 9.28 -17.00
CA ASP A 411 -8.87 10.70 -17.38
C ASP A 411 -7.42 11.19 -17.37
N MET A 412 -6.58 10.62 -16.50
CA MET A 412 -5.12 10.85 -16.48
C MET A 412 -4.37 10.09 -17.60
N GLY A 413 -5.07 9.32 -18.44
CA GLY A 413 -4.49 8.58 -19.57
C GLY A 413 -3.88 7.24 -19.20
N ILE A 414 -4.28 6.64 -18.07
CA ILE A 414 -3.91 5.27 -17.70
C ILE A 414 -4.89 4.30 -18.38
N GLU A 415 -4.41 3.54 -19.34
CA GLU A 415 -5.16 2.46 -19.97
C GLU A 415 -5.17 1.23 -19.05
N LEU A 416 -6.36 0.83 -18.58
CA LEU A 416 -6.51 -0.34 -17.71
C LEU A 416 -6.32 -1.61 -18.53
N LYS A 417 -5.25 -2.36 -18.28
CA LYS A 417 -4.96 -3.63 -18.98
C LYS A 417 -5.38 -4.84 -18.17
N THR A 418 -5.00 -4.87 -16.90
CA THR A 418 -5.27 -5.98 -15.99
C THR A 418 -5.34 -5.47 -14.58
N VAL A 419 -6.32 -5.94 -13.82
CA VAL A 419 -6.41 -5.72 -12.38
C VAL A 419 -5.93 -6.96 -11.65
N LYS A 420 -5.00 -6.79 -10.73
CA LYS A 420 -4.51 -7.83 -9.83
C LYS A 420 -4.88 -7.51 -8.39
N ALA A 421 -5.34 -8.50 -7.65
CA ALA A 421 -5.72 -8.34 -6.25
C ALA A 421 -5.28 -9.54 -5.40
N GLY A 422 -5.14 -9.34 -4.10
CA GLY A 422 -5.01 -10.43 -3.15
C GLY A 422 -6.32 -11.23 -3.06
N ASN A 423 -6.23 -12.55 -3.00
CA ASN A 423 -7.37 -13.43 -2.74
C ASN A 423 -7.78 -13.34 -1.26
N ALA A 424 -8.31 -12.18 -0.88
CA ALA A 424 -8.62 -11.82 0.50
C ALA A 424 -9.74 -10.77 0.57
N ASN A 425 -10.29 -10.54 1.74
CA ASN A 425 -11.25 -9.48 2.05
C ASN A 425 -12.48 -9.51 1.11
N MET A 426 -12.87 -8.36 0.53
CA MET A 426 -14.04 -8.28 -0.37
C MET A 426 -13.90 -9.15 -1.62
N PHE A 427 -12.66 -9.41 -2.10
CA PHE A 427 -12.41 -10.28 -3.25
C PHE A 427 -12.68 -11.78 -2.96
N LEU A 428 -12.98 -12.17 -1.73
CA LEU A 428 -13.53 -13.48 -1.40
C LEU A 428 -15.01 -13.62 -1.80
N SER A 429 -15.73 -12.50 -2.04
CA SER A 429 -17.09 -12.53 -2.56
C SER A 429 -17.10 -12.72 -4.07
N PRO A 430 -17.68 -13.82 -4.59
CA PRO A 430 -17.82 -14.02 -6.04
C PRO A 430 -18.64 -12.92 -6.70
N LEU A 431 -19.68 -12.41 -6.01
CA LEU A 431 -20.50 -11.31 -6.48
C LEU A 431 -19.71 -10.03 -6.62
N PHE A 432 -18.93 -9.66 -5.59
CA PHE A 432 -18.08 -8.46 -5.63
C PHE A 432 -17.07 -8.51 -6.76
N THR A 433 -16.40 -9.67 -6.93
CA THR A 433 -15.35 -9.83 -7.92
C THR A 433 -15.91 -9.80 -9.35
N GLU A 434 -17.05 -10.47 -9.61
CA GLU A 434 -17.75 -10.40 -10.90
C GLU A 434 -18.24 -8.98 -11.20
N ALA A 435 -18.87 -8.32 -10.22
CA ALA A 435 -19.32 -6.94 -10.37
C ALA A 435 -18.15 -6.01 -10.70
N PHE A 436 -17.04 -6.14 -9.98
CA PHE A 436 -15.86 -5.30 -10.19
C PHE A 436 -15.25 -5.53 -11.59
N ALA A 437 -15.03 -6.78 -12.01
CA ALA A 437 -14.51 -7.09 -13.33
C ALA A 437 -15.42 -6.52 -14.44
N THR A 438 -16.73 -6.68 -14.29
CA THR A 438 -17.73 -6.26 -15.28
C THR A 438 -17.85 -4.73 -15.37
N VAL A 439 -17.85 -4.04 -14.22
CA VAL A 439 -17.98 -2.58 -14.16
C VAL A 439 -16.70 -1.87 -14.59
N ALA A 440 -15.54 -2.43 -14.23
CA ALA A 440 -14.24 -1.92 -14.64
C ALA A 440 -13.88 -2.28 -16.08
N GLU A 441 -14.65 -3.17 -16.72
CA GLU A 441 -14.44 -3.67 -18.09
C GLU A 441 -13.05 -4.30 -18.27
N THR A 442 -12.58 -5.03 -17.26
CA THR A 442 -11.23 -5.62 -17.27
C THR A 442 -11.17 -6.94 -16.52
N THR A 443 -10.24 -7.79 -16.93
CA THR A 443 -9.94 -9.05 -16.23
C THR A 443 -9.40 -8.77 -14.83
N VAL A 444 -9.88 -9.52 -13.84
CA VAL A 444 -9.39 -9.50 -12.46
C VAL A 444 -8.70 -10.81 -12.13
N GLU A 445 -7.45 -10.74 -11.75
CA GLU A 445 -6.64 -11.88 -11.32
C GLU A 445 -6.42 -11.83 -9.81
N LEU A 446 -6.73 -12.93 -9.11
CA LEU A 446 -6.55 -13.06 -7.66
C LEU A 446 -5.32 -13.90 -7.33
N TYR A 447 -4.51 -13.43 -6.37
CA TYR A 447 -3.25 -14.03 -5.98
C TYR A 447 -3.17 -14.30 -4.48
N ASN A 448 -2.49 -15.39 -4.10
CA ASN A 448 -2.11 -15.65 -2.71
C ASN A 448 -0.72 -15.08 -2.44
N THR A 449 -0.66 -13.79 -2.15
CA THR A 449 0.56 -13.05 -1.80
C THR A 449 0.24 -11.96 -0.78
N ASP A 450 1.27 -11.39 -0.17
CA ASP A 450 1.16 -10.28 0.78
C ASP A 450 2.40 -9.36 0.73
N GLY A 451 2.39 -8.29 1.53
CA GLY A 451 3.46 -7.30 1.57
C GLY A 451 4.82 -7.89 1.94
N SER A 452 4.88 -8.85 2.85
CA SER A 452 6.16 -9.46 3.26
C SER A 452 6.77 -10.34 2.14
N GLN A 453 5.93 -11.01 1.34
CA GLN A 453 6.39 -11.74 0.15
C GLN A 453 6.88 -10.77 -0.93
N GLY A 454 6.18 -9.63 -1.12
CA GLY A 454 6.63 -8.55 -2.00
C GLY A 454 8.00 -8.03 -1.61
N ALA A 455 8.20 -7.73 -0.34
CA ALA A 455 9.49 -7.29 0.20
C ALA A 455 10.61 -8.31 0.00
N ALA A 456 10.33 -9.61 0.19
CA ALA A 456 11.30 -10.68 -0.07
C ALA A 456 11.70 -10.73 -1.56
N ARG A 457 10.73 -10.63 -2.49
CA ARG A 457 11.00 -10.57 -3.93
C ARG A 457 11.80 -9.33 -4.30
N GLY A 458 11.43 -8.18 -3.75
CA GLY A 458 12.16 -6.92 -3.90
C GLY A 458 13.63 -7.05 -3.44
N ALA A 459 13.86 -7.74 -2.33
CA ALA A 459 15.21 -8.02 -1.85
C ALA A 459 16.05 -8.83 -2.86
N GLY A 460 15.47 -9.86 -3.44
CA GLY A 460 16.12 -10.67 -4.47
C GLY A 460 16.44 -9.86 -5.74
N ILE A 461 15.55 -8.97 -6.16
CA ILE A 461 15.78 -8.04 -7.28
C ILE A 461 16.96 -7.12 -6.95
N GLY A 462 16.88 -6.40 -5.83
CA GLY A 462 17.92 -5.43 -5.43
C GLY A 462 19.28 -6.05 -5.13
N ALA A 463 19.32 -7.32 -4.74
CA ALA A 463 20.56 -8.07 -4.52
C ALA A 463 21.15 -8.69 -5.81
N GLY A 464 20.44 -8.59 -6.95
CA GLY A 464 20.84 -9.19 -8.22
C GLY A 464 20.82 -10.72 -8.23
N LEU A 465 19.91 -11.33 -7.44
CA LEU A 465 19.80 -12.80 -7.31
C LEU A 465 18.93 -13.44 -8.39
N TYR A 466 18.18 -12.62 -9.11
CA TYR A 466 17.40 -13.07 -10.27
C TYR A 466 18.18 -12.81 -11.54
N SER A 467 18.51 -13.88 -12.26
CA SER A 467 19.21 -13.78 -13.53
C SER A 467 18.40 -12.95 -14.52
N SER A 468 19.00 -11.93 -15.14
CA SER A 468 18.50 -11.45 -16.41
C SER A 468 18.41 -12.65 -17.34
N CYS A 469 17.24 -12.96 -17.85
CA CYS A 469 17.04 -14.11 -18.73
C CYS A 469 18.04 -14.04 -19.89
N VAL A 470 19.05 -14.92 -19.88
CA VAL A 470 19.90 -15.13 -21.04
C VAL A 470 19.00 -15.81 -22.07
N VAL A 471 18.46 -15.01 -22.94
CA VAL A 471 17.59 -15.43 -24.04
C VAL A 471 18.32 -16.49 -24.87
N ARG A 472 17.88 -17.74 -24.74
CA ARG A 472 18.29 -18.82 -25.67
C ARG A 472 17.33 -18.98 -26.85
N ASP A 473 16.31 -18.11 -26.95
CA ASP A 473 15.34 -18.21 -28.05
C ASP A 473 14.89 -16.84 -28.57
N ALA A 474 14.85 -16.67 -29.90
CA ALA A 474 14.62 -15.41 -30.61
C ALA A 474 13.16 -14.89 -30.54
N SER A 475 12.30 -15.50 -29.73
CA SER A 475 10.88 -15.13 -29.58
C SER A 475 10.60 -14.20 -28.39
N CYS A 476 11.61 -13.79 -27.62
CA CYS A 476 11.43 -12.88 -26.49
C CYS A 476 11.20 -11.45 -26.97
N VAL A 477 9.97 -10.98 -26.89
CA VAL A 477 9.59 -9.59 -27.15
C VAL A 477 10.33 -8.70 -26.14
N LYS A 478 10.97 -7.63 -26.63
CA LYS A 478 11.63 -6.60 -25.81
C LYS A 478 10.60 -5.97 -24.86
N GLY A 479 10.55 -6.41 -23.63
CA GLY A 479 9.69 -5.86 -22.57
C GLY A 479 9.92 -6.62 -21.28
N ASN A 480 10.64 -6.02 -20.34
CA ASN A 480 10.69 -6.31 -18.91
C ASN A 480 11.13 -7.70 -18.41
N THR A 481 12.01 -8.38 -19.11
CA THR A 481 12.52 -9.71 -18.74
C THR A 481 13.32 -9.75 -17.45
N GLN A 482 13.81 -8.60 -16.95
CA GLN A 482 14.68 -8.58 -15.75
C GLN A 482 13.94 -8.88 -14.44
N TYR A 483 12.61 -8.68 -14.38
CA TYR A 483 11.82 -8.92 -13.18
C TYR A 483 11.00 -10.22 -13.22
N GLU A 484 10.78 -10.82 -14.39
CA GLU A 484 9.95 -12.03 -14.54
C GLU A 484 10.40 -13.19 -13.65
N SER A 485 11.70 -13.38 -13.52
CA SER A 485 12.28 -14.43 -12.65
C SER A 485 11.98 -14.22 -11.16
N ALA A 486 11.75 -12.98 -10.72
CA ALA A 486 11.37 -12.69 -9.34
C ALA A 486 9.95 -13.16 -9.00
N PHE A 487 9.11 -13.36 -10.02
CA PHE A 487 7.72 -13.78 -9.86
C PHE A 487 7.48 -15.25 -10.20
N VAL A 488 8.55 -16.04 -10.34
CA VAL A 488 8.43 -17.51 -10.44
C VAL A 488 7.61 -18.01 -9.26
N GLY A 489 6.65 -18.91 -9.55
CA GLY A 489 5.72 -19.46 -8.55
C GLY A 489 4.53 -18.56 -8.20
N LEU A 490 4.52 -17.28 -8.59
CA LEU A 490 3.35 -16.41 -8.43
C LEU A 490 2.38 -16.66 -9.59
N LYS A 491 1.26 -17.32 -9.31
CA LYS A 491 0.21 -17.62 -10.29
C LYS A 491 -1.13 -17.17 -9.76
N PRO A 492 -2.04 -16.70 -10.63
CA PRO A 492 -3.39 -16.40 -10.20
C PRO A 492 -4.07 -17.68 -9.71
N VAL A 493 -4.69 -17.61 -8.54
CA VAL A 493 -5.53 -18.70 -8.00
C VAL A 493 -6.92 -18.67 -8.61
N LYS A 494 -7.32 -17.50 -9.14
CA LYS A 494 -8.59 -17.30 -9.83
C LYS A 494 -8.45 -16.14 -10.82
N THR A 495 -9.02 -16.30 -12.01
CA THR A 495 -9.16 -15.26 -13.04
C THR A 495 -10.64 -15.06 -13.32
N ILE A 496 -11.10 -13.82 -13.30
CA ILE A 496 -12.50 -13.43 -13.50
C ILE A 496 -12.56 -12.46 -14.66
N GLU A 497 -13.25 -12.87 -15.72
CA GLU A 497 -13.54 -12.04 -16.89
C GLU A 497 -14.80 -11.19 -16.69
N PRO A 498 -14.92 -10.04 -17.37
CA PRO A 498 -16.16 -9.28 -17.43
C PRO A 498 -17.34 -10.14 -17.87
N ASN A 499 -18.48 -10.03 -17.18
CA ASN A 499 -19.69 -10.76 -17.55
C ASN A 499 -20.50 -9.96 -18.57
N GLU A 500 -20.34 -10.27 -19.85
CA GLU A 500 -21.00 -9.58 -20.97
C GLU A 500 -22.55 -9.56 -20.85
N LYS A 501 -23.13 -10.63 -20.28
CA LYS A 501 -24.61 -10.72 -20.10
C LYS A 501 -25.14 -9.74 -19.08
N LEU A 502 -24.32 -9.37 -18.08
CA LEU A 502 -24.67 -8.45 -17.02
C LEU A 502 -24.15 -7.01 -17.25
N ALA A 503 -23.28 -6.81 -18.23
CA ALA A 503 -22.63 -5.53 -18.51
C ALA A 503 -23.63 -4.37 -18.64
N LYS A 504 -24.68 -4.55 -19.44
CA LYS A 504 -25.72 -3.54 -19.61
C LYS A 504 -26.48 -3.20 -18.31
N ALA A 505 -26.76 -4.22 -17.48
CA ALA A 505 -27.43 -4.01 -16.21
C ALA A 505 -26.53 -3.26 -15.22
N TYR A 506 -25.25 -3.62 -15.11
CA TYR A 506 -24.27 -2.91 -14.29
C TYR A 506 -24.03 -1.48 -14.78
N GLN A 507 -23.96 -1.25 -16.07
CA GLN A 507 -23.82 0.10 -16.64
C GLN A 507 -25.01 1.01 -16.24
N GLN A 508 -26.24 0.48 -16.31
CA GLN A 508 -27.43 1.22 -15.87
C GLN A 508 -27.43 1.48 -14.37
N ALA A 509 -27.01 0.49 -13.57
CA ALA A 509 -26.92 0.63 -12.12
C ALA A 509 -25.83 1.63 -11.71
N TYR A 510 -24.66 1.58 -12.36
CA TYR A 510 -23.57 2.54 -12.14
C TYR A 510 -24.00 3.98 -12.51
N LYS A 511 -24.65 4.17 -13.65
CA LYS A 511 -25.16 5.49 -14.05
C LYS A 511 -26.11 6.07 -13.01
N ARG A 512 -27.05 5.27 -12.50
CA ARG A 512 -27.97 5.70 -11.43
C ARG A 512 -27.20 6.07 -10.15
N TRP A 513 -26.23 5.27 -9.78
CA TRP A 513 -25.39 5.52 -8.62
C TRP A 513 -24.59 6.83 -8.79
N GLU A 514 -24.01 7.06 -9.96
CA GLU A 514 -23.27 8.27 -10.30
C GLU A 514 -24.15 9.54 -10.28
N GLU A 515 -25.39 9.45 -10.76
CA GLU A 515 -26.36 10.53 -10.68
C GLU A 515 -26.67 10.91 -9.21
N VAL A 516 -26.83 9.90 -8.35
CA VAL A 516 -27.01 10.11 -6.91
C VAL A 516 -25.78 10.77 -6.29
N LEU A 517 -24.56 10.29 -6.61
CA LEU A 517 -23.31 10.88 -6.14
C LEU A 517 -23.20 12.34 -6.55
N LYS A 518 -23.40 12.66 -7.84
CA LYS A 518 -23.35 14.03 -8.37
C LYS A 518 -24.36 14.95 -7.67
N HIS A 519 -25.54 14.43 -7.33
CA HIS A 519 -26.54 15.19 -6.58
C HIS A 519 -26.08 15.49 -5.13
N GLN A 520 -25.46 14.52 -4.45
CA GLN A 520 -24.93 14.75 -3.10
C GLN A 520 -23.74 15.71 -3.09
N LEU A 521 -22.84 15.60 -4.07
CA LEU A 521 -21.69 16.50 -4.22
C LEU A 521 -22.08 17.96 -4.45
N LYS A 522 -23.25 18.23 -5.06
CA LYS A 522 -23.78 19.60 -5.23
C LYS A 522 -24.33 20.20 -3.94
N LYS A 523 -24.64 19.37 -2.93
CA LYS A 523 -25.16 19.81 -1.62
C LYS A 523 -24.08 20.04 -0.60
N ALA A 524 -22.91 19.40 -0.78
CA ALA A 524 -21.71 19.52 0.04
C ALA A 524 -20.75 20.60 -0.53
#